data_4c91a072dba8d9ac7f97d0abae93f48d
#
_entry.id   4c91a072dba8d9ac7f97d0abae93f48d
#
_cell.length_a   1.000
_cell.length_b   1.000
_cell.length_c   1.000
_cell.angle_alpha   90.00
_cell.angle_beta   90.00
_cell.angle_gamma   90.00
#
_symmetry.space_group_name_H-M   'P 1'
#
loop_
_entity.id
_entity.type
_entity.pdbx_description
1 polymer ?
#
loop_
_entity_poly.entity_id
_entity_poly.type
_entity_poly.pdbx_seq_one_letter_code
_entity_poly.pdbx_strand_id
1 'polypeptide(L)'
;MRTTRLLALGATITLSLSLLSSPSSASSQCGRASWYALTSRTASGERMNPSAMTAAHRSLPFGTKVRVTNKRNGKSVVVRINDRGPFVKGRVIDLSKAAARELGFVQSGHTAICMAKV
;
A
#
# COMPACT_ATOMS: atom_id res chain seq x y z
N MET A 1 -15.81 72.83 -26.61
CA MET A 1 -14.96 71.65 -26.77
C MET A 1 -15.07 70.76 -25.56
N ARG A 2 -15.69 69.63 -25.70
CA ARG A 2 -15.88 68.67 -24.61
C ARG A 2 -14.87 67.55 -24.78
N THR A 3 -13.90 67.49 -23.89
CA THR A 3 -12.98 66.35 -23.83
C THR A 3 -13.59 65.21 -23.06
N THR A 4 -14.00 64.16 -23.74
CA THR A 4 -14.47 62.96 -23.13
C THR A 4 -13.25 62.19 -22.64
N ARG A 5 -13.07 62.05 -21.34
CA ARG A 5 -12.09 61.13 -20.77
C ARG A 5 -12.72 59.76 -20.67
N LEU A 6 -12.22 58.84 -21.49
CA LEU A 6 -12.50 57.43 -21.36
C LEU A 6 -11.67 56.88 -20.18
N LEU A 7 -12.32 56.59 -19.08
CA LEU A 7 -11.75 55.81 -17.99
C LEU A 7 -11.80 54.33 -18.42
N ALA A 8 -10.66 53.82 -18.83
CA ALA A 8 -10.51 52.40 -19.03
C ALA A 8 -10.41 51.75 -17.66
N LEU A 9 -11.48 51.10 -17.21
CA LEU A 9 -11.43 50.18 -16.09
C LEU A 9 -10.71 48.93 -16.52
N GLY A 10 -9.44 48.83 -16.15
CA GLY A 10 -8.70 47.60 -16.27
C GLY A 10 -9.21 46.60 -15.25
N ALA A 11 -9.98 45.62 -15.70
CA ALA A 11 -10.32 44.49 -14.86
C ALA A 11 -9.08 43.61 -14.70
N THR A 12 -8.42 43.72 -13.56
CA THR A 12 -7.37 42.77 -13.21
C THR A 12 -8.04 41.46 -12.81
N ILE A 13 -8.06 40.50 -13.74
CA ILE A 13 -8.47 39.15 -13.43
C ILE A 13 -7.30 38.52 -12.66
N THR A 14 -7.39 38.47 -11.35
CA THR A 14 -6.49 37.68 -10.52
C THR A 14 -6.88 36.23 -10.68
N LEU A 15 -6.13 35.52 -11.52
CA LEU A 15 -6.24 34.08 -11.64
C LEU A 15 -5.65 33.48 -10.36
N SER A 16 -6.50 33.18 -9.38
CA SER A 16 -6.08 32.45 -8.20
C SER A 16 -5.84 31.01 -8.62
N LEU A 17 -4.56 30.65 -8.80
CA LEU A 17 -4.16 29.27 -9.01
C LEU A 17 -4.32 28.53 -7.69
N SER A 18 -5.47 27.90 -7.46
CA SER A 18 -5.63 26.97 -6.36
C SER A 18 -4.78 25.74 -6.68
N LEU A 19 -3.64 25.64 -6.02
CA LEU A 19 -2.86 24.42 -5.99
C LEU A 19 -3.67 23.37 -5.24
N LEU A 20 -4.41 22.55 -5.98
CA LEU A 20 -4.94 21.31 -5.47
C LEU A 20 -3.76 20.39 -5.24
N SER A 21 -3.21 20.40 -4.02
CA SER A 21 -2.34 19.33 -3.60
C SER A 21 -3.20 18.07 -3.55
N SER A 22 -3.14 17.24 -4.59
CA SER A 22 -3.64 15.88 -4.51
C SER A 22 -2.88 15.21 -3.35
N PRO A 23 -3.59 14.54 -2.40
CA PRO A 23 -2.89 13.75 -1.40
C PRO A 23 -1.96 12.80 -2.15
N SER A 24 -0.68 12.84 -1.83
CA SER A 24 0.26 11.86 -2.35
C SER A 24 -0.28 10.50 -1.90
N SER A 25 -0.94 9.78 -2.80
CA SER A 25 -1.24 8.39 -2.57
C SER A 25 0.10 7.71 -2.35
N ALA A 26 0.31 7.17 -1.14
CA ALA A 26 1.43 6.27 -0.92
C ALA A 26 1.43 5.28 -2.07
N SER A 27 2.54 5.16 -2.79
CA SER A 27 2.65 4.27 -3.94
C SER A 27 2.21 2.87 -3.52
N SER A 28 1.11 2.39 -4.09
CA SER A 28 0.63 1.04 -3.85
C SER A 28 1.34 0.06 -4.78
N GLN A 29 1.63 -1.13 -4.27
CA GLN A 29 2.13 -2.25 -5.05
C GLN A 29 1.04 -3.31 -5.13
N CYS A 30 0.72 -3.75 -6.34
CA CYS A 30 -0.24 -4.81 -6.57
C CYS A 30 0.46 -6.04 -7.15
N GLY A 31 -0.10 -7.21 -6.89
CA GLY A 31 0.43 -8.48 -7.37
C GLY A 31 -0.23 -9.63 -6.66
N ARG A 32 0.41 -10.79 -6.69
CA ARG A 32 -0.12 -11.98 -6.02
C ARG A 32 0.50 -12.11 -4.63
N ALA A 33 -0.30 -12.58 -3.71
CA ALA A 33 0.11 -12.97 -2.36
C ALA A 33 -0.08 -14.48 -2.18
N SER A 34 0.77 -15.06 -1.37
CA SER A 34 0.55 -16.38 -0.78
C SER A 34 0.77 -16.31 0.73
N TRP A 35 0.65 -17.40 1.43
CA TRP A 35 0.93 -17.46 2.85
C TRP A 35 1.84 -18.63 3.19
N TYR A 36 2.50 -18.53 4.34
CA TYR A 36 3.37 -19.58 4.86
C TYR A 36 3.21 -19.68 6.38
N ALA A 37 3.52 -20.86 6.93
CA ALA A 37 3.35 -21.18 8.34
C ALA A 37 4.55 -21.99 8.86
N LEU A 38 5.73 -21.40 8.73
CA LEU A 38 6.97 -21.97 9.26
C LEU A 38 7.18 -21.46 10.69
N THR A 39 7.95 -22.19 11.47
CA THR A 39 8.35 -21.80 12.84
C THR A 39 9.86 -21.55 12.94
N SER A 40 10.55 -21.47 11.81
CA SER A 40 11.96 -21.15 11.70
C SER A 40 12.23 -19.65 11.90
N ARG A 41 13.50 -19.28 12.00
CA ARG A 41 13.88 -17.87 12.05
C ARG A 41 13.65 -17.21 10.70
N THR A 42 13.13 -16.00 10.75
CA THR A 42 12.97 -15.13 9.59
C THR A 42 14.28 -14.40 9.30
N ALA A 43 14.35 -13.72 8.15
CA ALA A 43 15.52 -12.94 7.78
C ALA A 43 15.82 -11.79 8.75
N SER A 44 14.83 -11.29 9.49
CA SER A 44 15.04 -10.28 10.54
C SER A 44 15.70 -10.84 11.81
N GLY A 45 15.84 -12.16 11.92
CA GLY A 45 16.29 -12.86 13.13
C GLY A 45 15.15 -13.21 14.08
N GLU A 46 13.97 -12.72 13.87
CA GLU A 46 12.77 -13.04 14.63
C GLU A 46 12.27 -14.45 14.25
N ARG A 47 11.77 -15.20 15.22
CA ARG A 47 11.14 -16.49 14.91
C ARG A 47 9.78 -16.26 14.25
N MET A 48 9.52 -16.97 13.15
CA MET A 48 8.21 -16.90 12.49
C MET A 48 7.12 -17.43 13.41
N ASN A 49 6.06 -16.64 13.56
CA ASN A 49 4.86 -17.01 14.30
C ASN A 49 3.65 -16.96 13.36
N PRO A 50 3.08 -18.11 12.97
CA PRO A 50 1.94 -18.14 12.06
C PRO A 50 0.69 -17.42 12.58
N SER A 51 0.60 -17.19 13.88
CA SER A 51 -0.53 -16.48 14.52
C SER A 51 -0.33 -14.96 14.60
N ALA A 52 0.84 -14.46 14.25
CA ALA A 52 1.14 -13.02 14.23
C ALA A 52 0.80 -12.40 12.88
N MET A 53 0.53 -11.11 12.86
CA MET A 53 0.22 -10.36 11.64
C MET A 53 1.52 -9.86 11.00
N THR A 54 2.23 -10.75 10.32
CA THR A 54 3.53 -10.50 9.71
C THR A 54 3.57 -10.97 8.26
N ALA A 55 4.59 -10.52 7.54
CA ALA A 55 4.78 -10.88 6.14
C ALA A 55 6.25 -10.81 5.72
N ALA A 56 6.54 -11.51 4.62
CA ALA A 56 7.79 -11.40 3.89
C ALA A 56 7.63 -10.49 2.68
N HIS A 57 8.58 -9.60 2.47
CA HIS A 57 8.68 -8.73 1.31
C HIS A 57 10.15 -8.64 0.86
N ARG A 58 10.38 -8.46 -0.45
CA ARG A 58 11.74 -8.50 -1.01
C ARG A 58 12.62 -7.36 -0.54
N SER A 59 12.08 -6.16 -0.33
CA SER A 59 12.90 -4.96 -0.15
C SER A 59 12.43 -4.00 0.94
N LEU A 60 11.18 -4.03 1.38
CA LEU A 60 10.72 -3.13 2.43
C LEU A 60 11.51 -3.37 3.72
N PRO A 61 11.95 -2.31 4.41
CA PRO A 61 12.67 -2.46 5.67
C PRO A 61 11.89 -3.29 6.70
N PHE A 62 12.60 -4.09 7.49
CA PHE A 62 11.97 -4.81 8.61
C PHE A 62 11.31 -3.83 9.57
N GLY A 63 10.12 -4.18 10.04
CA GLY A 63 9.31 -3.31 10.88
C GLY A 63 8.34 -2.42 10.10
N THR A 64 8.47 -2.34 8.79
CA THR A 64 7.51 -1.60 7.96
C THR A 64 6.13 -2.21 8.09
N LYS A 65 5.14 -1.37 8.35
CA LYS A 65 3.72 -1.78 8.36
C LYS A 65 3.08 -1.45 7.03
N VAL A 66 2.39 -2.42 6.48
CA VAL A 66 1.65 -2.27 5.22
C VAL A 66 0.22 -2.74 5.38
N ARG A 67 -0.69 -2.04 4.75
CA ARG A 67 -2.07 -2.50 4.60
C ARG A 67 -2.18 -3.31 3.33
N VAL A 68 -2.61 -4.54 3.47
CA VAL A 68 -2.83 -5.48 2.36
C VAL A 68 -4.32 -5.63 2.14
N THR A 69 -4.76 -5.41 0.92
CA THR A 69 -6.16 -5.56 0.54
C THR A 69 -6.32 -6.70 -0.45
N ASN A 70 -7.18 -7.66 -0.12
CA ASN A 70 -7.54 -8.74 -1.02
C ASN A 70 -8.50 -8.21 -2.09
N LYS A 71 -8.08 -8.21 -3.34
CA LYS A 71 -8.87 -7.66 -4.45
C LYS A 71 -10.13 -8.47 -4.76
N ARG A 72 -10.19 -9.72 -4.33
CA ARG A 72 -11.33 -10.61 -4.60
C ARG A 72 -12.52 -10.34 -3.70
N ASN A 73 -12.27 -9.88 -2.45
CA ASN A 73 -13.34 -9.69 -1.46
C ASN A 73 -13.30 -8.33 -0.76
N GLY A 74 -12.29 -7.49 -1.03
CA GLY A 74 -12.15 -6.16 -0.44
C GLY A 74 -11.68 -6.14 1.02
N LYS A 75 -11.40 -7.30 1.64
CA LYS A 75 -10.88 -7.35 3.01
C LYS A 75 -9.47 -6.81 3.08
N SER A 76 -9.13 -6.15 4.18
CA SER A 76 -7.81 -5.57 4.42
C SER A 76 -7.30 -5.95 5.80
N VAL A 77 -5.97 -6.06 5.89
CA VAL A 77 -5.25 -6.21 7.16
C VAL A 77 -3.98 -5.38 7.13
N VAL A 78 -3.47 -5.03 8.30
CA VAL A 78 -2.15 -4.43 8.46
C VAL A 78 -1.19 -5.50 8.95
N VAL A 79 -0.06 -5.65 8.25
CA VAL A 79 1.00 -6.60 8.62
C VAL A 79 2.31 -5.88 8.77
N ARG A 80 3.22 -6.46 9.55
CA ARG A 80 4.57 -5.97 9.76
C ARG A 80 5.55 -6.84 8.96
N ILE A 81 6.41 -6.20 8.18
CA ILE A 81 7.44 -6.91 7.40
C ILE A 81 8.54 -7.38 8.35
N ASN A 82 8.83 -8.68 8.37
CA ASN A 82 9.87 -9.27 9.20
C ASN A 82 10.70 -10.34 8.47
N ASP A 83 10.45 -10.56 7.19
CA ASP A 83 11.13 -11.60 6.43
C ASP A 83 11.39 -11.14 4.99
N ARG A 84 12.21 -11.88 4.25
CA ARG A 84 12.54 -11.66 2.85
C ARG A 84 11.90 -12.70 1.95
N GLY A 85 11.53 -12.26 0.78
CA GLY A 85 10.77 -13.00 -0.23
C GLY A 85 9.43 -12.32 -0.50
N PRO A 86 8.61 -12.92 -1.34
CA PRO A 86 8.84 -14.12 -2.14
C PRO A 86 9.76 -13.86 -3.34
N PHE A 87 10.45 -14.91 -3.81
CA PHE A 87 11.32 -14.85 -4.98
C PHE A 87 10.70 -15.59 -6.16
N VAL A 88 9.40 -15.58 -6.23
CA VAL A 88 8.59 -16.18 -7.30
C VAL A 88 8.00 -15.06 -8.14
N LYS A 89 8.15 -15.18 -9.46
CA LYS A 89 7.64 -14.16 -10.39
C LYS A 89 6.14 -13.94 -10.21
N GLY A 90 5.74 -12.68 -10.13
CA GLY A 90 4.35 -12.27 -9.96
C GLY A 90 3.86 -12.26 -8.52
N ARG A 91 4.57 -12.90 -7.58
CA ARG A 91 4.27 -12.80 -6.15
C ARG A 91 5.05 -11.65 -5.52
N VAL A 92 4.36 -10.81 -4.78
CA VAL A 92 4.94 -9.61 -4.18
C VAL A 92 5.02 -9.66 -2.66
N ILE A 93 4.24 -10.52 -2.02
CA ILE A 93 4.20 -10.66 -0.56
C ILE A 93 3.81 -12.08 -0.17
N ASP A 94 4.44 -12.60 0.87
CA ASP A 94 4.03 -13.83 1.54
C ASP A 94 3.57 -13.50 2.95
N LEU A 95 2.32 -13.83 3.25
CA LEU A 95 1.67 -13.47 4.49
C LEU A 95 1.75 -14.60 5.51
N SER A 96 1.66 -14.27 6.79
CA SER A 96 1.41 -15.26 7.82
C SER A 96 0.04 -15.93 7.61
N LYS A 97 -0.13 -17.12 8.16
CA LYS A 97 -1.43 -17.81 8.10
C LYS A 97 -2.55 -16.99 8.75
N ALA A 98 -2.27 -16.30 9.86
CA ALA A 98 -3.24 -15.44 10.51
C ALA A 98 -3.69 -14.30 9.59
N ALA A 99 -2.78 -13.65 8.88
CA ALA A 99 -3.10 -12.60 7.92
C ALA A 99 -3.93 -13.17 6.75
N ALA A 100 -3.55 -14.32 6.22
CA ALA A 100 -4.31 -14.98 5.15
C ALA A 100 -5.73 -15.35 5.59
N ARG A 101 -5.88 -15.77 6.86
CA ARG A 101 -7.20 -16.06 7.43
C ARG A 101 -8.08 -14.81 7.47
N GLU A 102 -7.55 -13.69 7.95
CA GLU A 102 -8.26 -12.41 7.96
C GLU A 102 -8.65 -11.95 6.55
N LEU A 103 -7.79 -12.20 5.57
CA LEU A 103 -8.04 -11.86 4.17
C LEU A 103 -8.90 -12.89 3.43
N GLY A 104 -9.19 -14.03 4.05
CA GLY A 104 -10.09 -15.04 3.50
C GLY A 104 -9.51 -15.90 2.37
N PHE A 105 -8.19 -16.14 2.33
CA PHE A 105 -7.61 -16.95 1.26
C PHE A 105 -6.73 -18.14 1.73
N VAL A 106 -6.91 -18.59 2.98
CA VAL A 106 -6.12 -19.75 3.48
C VAL A 106 -6.31 -20.98 2.59
N GLN A 107 -7.55 -21.29 2.21
CA GLN A 107 -7.82 -22.50 1.42
C GLN A 107 -7.32 -22.39 -0.01
N SER A 108 -7.51 -21.25 -0.66
CA SER A 108 -7.01 -21.05 -2.03
C SER A 108 -5.47 -20.96 -2.08
N GLY A 109 -4.84 -20.59 -0.99
CA GLY A 109 -3.38 -20.50 -0.86
C GLY A 109 -2.75 -19.25 -1.48
N HIS A 110 -3.46 -18.57 -2.36
CA HIS A 110 -2.99 -17.35 -3.02
C HIS A 110 -4.17 -16.49 -3.46
N THR A 111 -3.91 -15.21 -3.65
CA THR A 111 -4.91 -14.25 -4.14
C THR A 111 -4.24 -13.01 -4.74
N ALA A 112 -4.97 -12.26 -5.53
CA ALA A 112 -4.53 -10.94 -5.98
C ALA A 112 -4.72 -9.91 -4.88
N ILE A 113 -3.70 -9.12 -4.60
CA ILE A 113 -3.72 -8.08 -3.58
C ILE A 113 -3.15 -6.77 -4.11
N CYS A 114 -3.48 -5.69 -3.43
CA CYS A 114 -2.71 -4.45 -3.45
C CYS A 114 -2.27 -4.13 -2.03
N MET A 115 -1.11 -3.52 -1.87
CA MET A 115 -0.60 -3.12 -0.56
C MET A 115 -0.03 -1.72 -0.60
N ALA A 116 -0.08 -1.03 0.52
CA ALA A 116 0.48 0.30 0.72
C ALA A 116 1.02 0.43 2.13
N LYS A 117 2.07 1.24 2.31
CA LYS A 117 2.57 1.58 3.65
C LYS A 117 1.50 2.32 4.45
N VAL A 118 1.47 2.04 5.73
CA VAL A 118 0.56 2.71 6.67
C VAL A 118 1.25 3.88 7.33
#